data_85bcbfb9aba320747c13dea1b6edbc58
#
_entry.id   85bcbfb9aba320747c13dea1b6edbc58
#
_cell.length_a   1.000
_cell.length_b   1.000
_cell.length_c   1.000
_cell.angle_alpha   90.00
_cell.angle_beta   90.00
_cell.angle_gamma   90.00
#
_symmetry.space_group_name_H-M   'P 1'
#
loop_
_entity.id
_entity.type
_entity.pdbx_description
1 polymer ?
#
loop_
_entity_poly.entity_id
_entity_poly.type
_entity_poly.pdbx_seq_one_letter_code
_entity_poly.pdbx_strand_id
1 'polypeptide(L)'
;HADYTYFKKYGIRDYRGGGRQSARETAARVAAGAIAKVVLKNKIGAKYQAVGAVIQLGILGCDINKWKDKTISTNPFFCPDKSVIKLWEKYLLGIRKAGSSCGAIIEIRARGVPLGLGAPIYSKLDMDLAAAMMSINAVKGVNIGSGMDSAMLTGEENSDEILQRKGKTSFKSNNAGGILGGISTGQEIKISFAVKPTSSILSSRKTIDKFGKNTTISVKGRHDPCVGIRAVPIGEAMMHCVILDHYLMNTCLLYTSDAADDRMR
;
A
#
# COMPACT_ATOMS: atom_id res chain seq x y z
N HIS A 1 10.79 14.45 -14.58
CA HIS A 1 10.49 15.26 -13.39
C HIS A 1 11.42 14.96 -12.21
N ALA A 2 11.87 13.73 -12.05
CA ALA A 2 12.81 13.35 -11.00
C ALA A 2 14.27 13.70 -11.36
N ASP A 3 14.58 13.93 -12.63
CA ASP A 3 15.93 14.22 -13.10
C ASP A 3 16.56 15.44 -12.42
N TYR A 4 15.75 16.48 -12.19
CA TYR A 4 16.21 17.70 -11.52
C TYR A 4 16.78 17.42 -10.11
N THR A 5 16.02 16.68 -9.29
CA THR A 5 16.45 16.36 -7.91
C THR A 5 17.63 15.40 -7.87
N TYR A 6 17.66 14.42 -8.76
CA TYR A 6 18.77 13.48 -8.89
C TYR A 6 20.04 14.17 -9.38
N PHE A 7 19.92 15.03 -10.40
CA PHE A 7 21.05 15.80 -10.88
C PHE A 7 21.63 16.73 -9.81
N LYS A 8 20.74 17.44 -9.06
CA LYS A 8 21.17 18.32 -7.96
C LYS A 8 21.80 17.56 -6.81
N LYS A 9 21.34 16.34 -6.51
CA LYS A 9 21.87 15.53 -5.42
C LYS A 9 23.18 14.84 -5.77
N TYR A 10 23.29 14.26 -6.96
CA TYR A 10 24.39 13.39 -7.34
C TYR A 10 25.39 14.03 -8.33
N GLY A 11 25.07 15.19 -8.91
CA GLY A 11 25.88 15.87 -9.93
C GLY A 11 25.85 15.23 -11.32
N ILE A 12 25.28 14.06 -11.44
CA ILE A 12 25.20 13.30 -12.70
C ILE A 12 23.77 12.82 -12.97
N ARG A 13 23.48 12.57 -14.25
CA ARG A 13 22.22 12.03 -14.73
C ARG A 13 22.47 11.06 -15.88
N ASP A 14 21.88 9.88 -15.81
CA ASP A 14 21.80 8.98 -16.95
C ASP A 14 20.57 9.34 -17.80
N TYR A 15 20.81 9.88 -18.99
CA TYR A 15 19.77 10.31 -19.92
C TYR A 15 18.98 9.13 -20.54
N ARG A 16 19.51 7.90 -20.49
CA ARG A 16 18.89 6.70 -21.06
C ARG A 16 17.63 6.27 -20.29
N GLY A 17 17.38 6.88 -19.14
CA GLY A 17 16.24 6.58 -18.29
C GLY A 17 16.42 5.35 -17.40
N GLY A 18 15.47 5.08 -16.54
CA GLY A 18 15.56 4.04 -15.52
C GLY A 18 16.19 4.54 -14.22
N GLY A 19 17.04 3.73 -13.60
CA GLY A 19 17.64 4.06 -12.30
C GLY A 19 16.69 3.84 -11.12
N ARG A 20 17.14 4.26 -9.92
CA ARG A 20 16.42 3.99 -8.66
C ARG A 20 15.09 4.72 -8.52
N GLN A 21 14.87 5.81 -9.26
CA GLN A 21 13.59 6.52 -9.30
C GLN A 21 12.53 5.82 -10.19
N SER A 22 12.93 4.81 -10.97
CA SER A 22 12.02 4.07 -11.83
C SER A 22 11.24 3.03 -11.04
N ALA A 23 9.94 2.92 -11.32
CA ALA A 23 9.09 1.87 -10.75
C ALA A 23 9.53 0.43 -11.10
N ARG A 24 10.50 0.25 -11.99
CA ARG A 24 11.07 -1.07 -12.33
C ARG A 24 11.73 -1.76 -11.14
N GLU A 25 12.26 -1.00 -10.17
CA GLU A 25 12.86 -1.55 -8.96
C GLU A 25 11.85 -2.36 -8.12
N THR A 26 10.55 -2.06 -8.23
CA THR A 26 9.50 -2.74 -7.48
C THR A 26 9.33 -4.21 -7.85
N ALA A 27 9.86 -4.66 -9.00
CA ALA A 27 9.87 -6.08 -9.37
C ALA A 27 10.64 -6.92 -8.31
N ALA A 28 11.75 -6.40 -7.78
CA ALA A 28 12.49 -7.05 -6.70
C ALA A 28 11.68 -7.11 -5.39
N ARG A 29 10.89 -6.06 -5.09
CA ARG A 29 9.99 -6.05 -3.93
C ARG A 29 8.91 -7.11 -4.03
N VAL A 30 8.32 -7.28 -5.22
CA VAL A 30 7.30 -8.32 -5.45
C VAL A 30 7.90 -9.71 -5.29
N ALA A 31 9.13 -9.95 -5.76
CA ALA A 31 9.83 -11.20 -5.54
C ALA A 31 10.09 -11.48 -4.06
N ALA A 32 10.57 -10.49 -3.30
CA ALA A 32 10.76 -10.60 -1.85
C ALA A 32 9.44 -10.87 -1.12
N GLY A 33 8.37 -10.14 -1.49
CA GLY A 33 7.03 -10.33 -0.93
C GLY A 33 6.44 -11.72 -1.21
N ALA A 34 6.74 -12.32 -2.37
CA ALA A 34 6.32 -13.68 -2.68
C ALA A 34 6.98 -14.70 -1.72
N ILE A 35 8.27 -14.54 -1.42
CA ILE A 35 8.98 -15.38 -0.42
C ILE A 35 8.37 -15.15 0.97
N ALA A 36 8.19 -13.90 1.38
CA ALA A 36 7.58 -13.55 2.66
C ALA A 36 6.18 -14.16 2.82
N LYS A 37 5.35 -14.14 1.77
CA LYS A 37 4.03 -14.76 1.75
C LYS A 37 4.07 -16.26 2.01
N VAL A 38 5.03 -16.97 1.41
CA VAL A 38 5.20 -18.43 1.62
C VAL A 38 5.60 -18.70 3.07
N VAL A 39 6.56 -17.95 3.61
CA VAL A 39 7.00 -18.09 5.00
C VAL A 39 5.85 -17.83 5.97
N LEU A 40 5.10 -16.74 5.78
CA LEU A 40 3.95 -16.38 6.62
C LEU A 40 2.87 -17.47 6.60
N LYS A 41 2.53 -18.02 5.44
CA LYS A 41 1.56 -19.12 5.35
C LYS A 41 2.02 -20.36 6.10
N ASN A 42 3.30 -20.66 6.07
CA ASN A 42 3.87 -21.80 6.80
C ASN A 42 3.91 -21.56 8.31
N LYS A 43 4.15 -20.34 8.76
CA LYS A 43 4.29 -19.97 10.18
C LYS A 43 2.97 -19.64 10.87
N ILE A 44 2.12 -18.84 10.21
CA ILE A 44 0.83 -18.36 10.76
C ILE A 44 -0.32 -19.31 10.36
N GLY A 45 -0.18 -20.00 9.22
CA GLY A 45 -1.17 -20.93 8.69
C GLY A 45 -1.98 -20.40 7.51
N ALA A 46 -2.84 -21.25 6.97
CA ALA A 46 -3.61 -21.00 5.74
C ALA A 46 -4.61 -19.82 5.85
N LYS A 47 -4.94 -19.38 7.06
CA LYS A 47 -5.83 -18.24 7.30
C LYS A 47 -5.18 -16.89 6.95
N TYR A 48 -3.84 -16.83 6.91
CA TYR A 48 -3.13 -15.62 6.53
C TYR A 48 -3.32 -15.32 5.05
N GLN A 49 -3.82 -14.12 4.76
CA GLN A 49 -4.03 -13.62 3.41
C GLN A 49 -3.89 -12.10 3.38
N ALA A 50 -3.17 -11.56 2.40
CA ALA A 50 -3.25 -10.15 2.05
C ALA A 50 -3.76 -10.02 0.62
N VAL A 51 -4.72 -9.12 0.43
CA VAL A 51 -5.39 -8.87 -0.85
C VAL A 51 -5.44 -7.38 -1.09
N GLY A 52 -4.96 -6.96 -2.25
CA GLY A 52 -4.97 -5.58 -2.70
C GLY A 52 -5.99 -5.32 -3.79
N ALA A 53 -6.56 -4.11 -3.79
CA ALA A 53 -7.48 -3.66 -4.82
C ALA A 53 -7.33 -2.18 -5.11
N VAL A 54 -7.64 -1.76 -6.34
CA VAL A 54 -7.87 -0.35 -6.66
C VAL A 54 -9.28 -0.01 -6.21
N ILE A 55 -9.42 0.96 -5.32
CA ILE A 55 -10.72 1.43 -4.80
C ILE A 55 -11.17 2.75 -5.43
N GLN A 56 -10.22 3.48 -6.04
CA GLN A 56 -10.51 4.70 -6.78
C GLN A 56 -9.54 4.84 -7.96
N LEU A 57 -10.07 5.21 -9.12
CA LEU A 57 -9.32 5.47 -10.34
C LEU A 57 -9.59 6.90 -10.82
N GLY A 58 -8.61 7.78 -10.66
CA GLY A 58 -8.80 9.21 -10.87
C GLY A 58 -9.89 9.75 -9.96
N ILE A 59 -10.98 10.26 -10.55
CA ILE A 59 -12.14 10.80 -9.82
C ILE A 59 -13.24 9.76 -9.54
N LEU A 60 -13.08 8.53 -10.01
CA LEU A 60 -14.12 7.50 -9.96
C LEU A 60 -13.79 6.48 -8.86
N GLY A 61 -14.53 6.51 -7.76
CA GLY A 61 -14.49 5.50 -6.70
C GLY A 61 -15.32 4.26 -7.03
N CYS A 62 -15.02 3.14 -6.36
CA CYS A 62 -15.89 1.98 -6.30
C CYS A 62 -16.75 2.01 -5.01
N ASP A 63 -17.81 1.22 -4.98
CA ASP A 63 -18.58 0.98 -3.75
C ASP A 63 -17.84 -0.06 -2.89
N ILE A 64 -17.24 0.38 -1.80
CA ILE A 64 -16.47 -0.48 -0.89
C ILE A 64 -17.32 -1.57 -0.23
N ASN A 65 -18.63 -1.37 -0.13
CA ASN A 65 -19.58 -2.36 0.40
C ASN A 65 -19.80 -3.52 -0.57
N LYS A 66 -19.47 -3.34 -1.85
CA LYS A 66 -19.50 -4.37 -2.89
C LYS A 66 -18.18 -5.12 -3.06
N TRP A 67 -17.25 -4.97 -2.11
CA TRP A 67 -15.96 -5.64 -2.16
C TRP A 67 -16.08 -7.15 -2.24
N LYS A 68 -15.50 -7.75 -3.28
CA LYS A 68 -15.42 -9.21 -3.47
C LYS A 68 -14.03 -9.60 -3.94
N ASP A 69 -13.27 -10.33 -3.11
CA ASP A 69 -11.90 -10.77 -3.41
C ASP A 69 -11.83 -11.50 -4.77
N LYS A 70 -12.83 -12.37 -5.05
CA LYS A 70 -12.89 -13.12 -6.31
C LYS A 70 -13.01 -12.23 -7.55
N THR A 71 -13.53 -11.02 -7.42
CA THR A 71 -13.68 -10.08 -8.55
C THR A 71 -12.34 -9.43 -8.90
N ILE A 72 -11.48 -9.20 -7.91
CA ILE A 72 -10.22 -8.45 -8.07
C ILE A 72 -9.33 -9.06 -9.16
N SER A 73 -9.13 -10.37 -9.14
CA SER A 73 -8.26 -11.06 -10.10
C SER A 73 -8.92 -11.30 -11.47
N THR A 74 -10.22 -11.02 -11.62
CA THR A 74 -10.98 -11.31 -12.86
C THR A 74 -11.10 -10.12 -13.79
N ASN A 75 -10.50 -8.97 -13.44
CA ASN A 75 -10.54 -7.77 -14.26
C ASN A 75 -9.16 -7.07 -14.29
N PRO A 76 -8.87 -6.29 -15.35
CA PRO A 76 -7.54 -5.71 -15.56
C PRO A 76 -7.22 -4.55 -14.61
N PHE A 77 -8.18 -4.10 -13.80
CA PHE A 77 -8.03 -2.96 -12.89
C PHE A 77 -7.80 -3.37 -11.45
N PHE A 78 -7.82 -4.66 -11.13
CA PHE A 78 -7.86 -5.14 -9.73
C PHE A 78 -9.00 -4.48 -8.93
N CYS A 79 -10.14 -4.23 -9.58
CA CYS A 79 -11.30 -3.60 -8.95
C CYS A 79 -12.11 -4.64 -8.16
N PRO A 80 -12.49 -4.38 -6.90
CA PRO A 80 -13.28 -5.31 -6.09
C PRO A 80 -14.78 -5.24 -6.41
N ASP A 81 -15.24 -4.17 -7.09
CA ASP A 81 -16.62 -3.91 -7.45
C ASP A 81 -16.83 -4.06 -8.96
N LYS A 82 -17.57 -5.10 -9.35
CA LYS A 82 -17.84 -5.38 -10.77
C LYS A 82 -18.66 -4.28 -11.46
N SER A 83 -19.45 -3.52 -10.72
CA SER A 83 -20.40 -2.55 -11.28
C SER A 83 -19.74 -1.36 -11.96
N VAL A 84 -18.53 -0.98 -11.53
CA VAL A 84 -17.81 0.22 -12.04
C VAL A 84 -16.78 -0.08 -13.14
N ILE A 85 -16.50 -1.35 -13.45
CA ILE A 85 -15.41 -1.75 -14.35
C ILE A 85 -15.55 -1.09 -15.74
N LYS A 86 -16.76 -1.13 -16.34
CA LYS A 86 -17.02 -0.51 -17.66
C LYS A 86 -16.83 1.01 -17.64
N LEU A 87 -17.19 1.66 -16.52
CA LEU A 87 -17.03 3.09 -16.35
C LEU A 87 -15.54 3.46 -16.26
N TRP A 88 -14.76 2.68 -15.52
CA TRP A 88 -13.31 2.86 -15.40
C TRP A 88 -12.60 2.63 -16.74
N GLU A 89 -13.00 1.63 -17.50
CA GLU A 89 -12.45 1.38 -18.83
C GLU A 89 -12.68 2.58 -19.76
N LYS A 90 -13.92 3.09 -19.82
CA LYS A 90 -14.24 4.27 -20.61
C LYS A 90 -13.42 5.50 -20.17
N TYR A 91 -13.29 5.70 -18.87
CA TYR A 91 -12.50 6.81 -18.31
C TYR A 91 -11.02 6.72 -18.71
N LEU A 92 -10.39 5.56 -18.53
CA LEU A 92 -8.98 5.36 -18.90
C LEU A 92 -8.73 5.49 -20.41
N LEU A 93 -9.65 5.03 -21.24
CA LEU A 93 -9.56 5.24 -22.69
C LEU A 93 -9.61 6.74 -23.02
N GLY A 94 -10.42 7.53 -22.34
CA GLY A 94 -10.45 8.99 -22.47
C GLY A 94 -9.12 9.64 -22.08
N ILE A 95 -8.58 9.28 -20.92
CA ILE A 95 -7.28 9.75 -20.42
C ILE A 95 -6.15 9.41 -21.40
N ARG A 96 -6.14 8.18 -21.92
CA ARG A 96 -5.14 7.73 -22.90
C ARG A 96 -5.24 8.51 -24.23
N LYS A 97 -6.46 8.74 -24.73
CA LYS A 97 -6.68 9.54 -25.96
C LYS A 97 -6.21 10.98 -25.77
N ALA A 98 -6.35 11.54 -24.60
CA ALA A 98 -5.86 12.89 -24.26
C ALA A 98 -4.33 12.95 -24.06
N GLY A 99 -3.59 11.83 -24.19
CA GLY A 99 -2.15 11.78 -23.93
C GLY A 99 -1.78 12.12 -22.49
N SER A 100 -2.68 11.88 -21.54
CA SER A 100 -2.56 12.22 -20.11
C SER A 100 -2.47 10.98 -19.24
N SER A 101 -2.50 11.18 -17.93
CA SER A 101 -2.50 10.13 -16.90
C SER A 101 -3.41 10.49 -15.74
N CYS A 102 -3.84 9.50 -14.97
CA CYS A 102 -4.59 9.69 -13.72
C CYS A 102 -3.92 8.93 -12.56
N GLY A 103 -4.26 9.35 -11.34
CA GLY A 103 -3.87 8.66 -10.11
C GLY A 103 -4.86 7.55 -9.74
N ALA A 104 -4.58 6.87 -8.62
CA ALA A 104 -5.46 5.89 -8.05
C ALA A 104 -5.29 5.83 -6.53
N ILE A 105 -6.30 5.31 -5.83
CA ILE A 105 -6.19 4.87 -4.44
C ILE A 105 -6.26 3.35 -4.42
N ILE A 106 -5.29 2.75 -3.75
CA ILE A 106 -5.17 1.31 -3.56
C ILE A 106 -5.45 1.00 -2.10
N GLU A 107 -6.21 -0.05 -1.81
CA GLU A 107 -6.40 -0.58 -0.46
C GLU A 107 -5.85 -2.00 -0.37
N ILE A 108 -5.08 -2.28 0.68
CA ILE A 108 -4.58 -3.62 1.01
C ILE A 108 -5.24 -4.06 2.31
N ARG A 109 -5.81 -5.26 2.30
CA ARG A 109 -6.42 -5.91 3.45
C ARG A 109 -5.65 -7.16 3.82
N ALA A 110 -5.12 -7.24 5.06
CA ALA A 110 -4.47 -8.43 5.55
C ALA A 110 -5.32 -9.09 6.65
N ARG A 111 -5.67 -10.35 6.44
CA ARG A 111 -6.49 -11.18 7.34
C ARG A 111 -5.65 -12.31 7.94
N GLY A 112 -6.04 -12.78 9.11
CA GLY A 112 -5.35 -13.86 9.79
C GLY A 112 -3.98 -13.47 10.35
N VAL A 113 -3.75 -12.17 10.53
CA VAL A 113 -2.56 -11.65 11.22
C VAL A 113 -2.73 -11.91 12.72
N PRO A 114 -1.73 -12.49 13.40
CA PRO A 114 -1.80 -12.72 14.85
C PRO A 114 -1.97 -11.43 15.65
N LEU A 115 -2.61 -11.52 16.79
CA LEU A 115 -2.58 -10.48 17.82
C LEU A 115 -1.14 -10.30 18.33
N GLY A 116 -0.73 -9.07 18.62
CA GLY A 116 0.51 -8.78 19.34
C GLY A 116 1.73 -8.47 18.48
N LEU A 117 1.59 -8.37 17.14
CA LEU A 117 2.69 -7.94 16.27
C LEU A 117 2.85 -6.42 16.30
N GLY A 118 4.07 -5.95 16.47
CA GLY A 118 4.39 -4.53 16.57
C GLY A 118 4.94 -4.14 17.94
N ALA A 119 5.20 -2.86 18.13
CA ALA A 119 5.73 -2.30 19.36
C ALA A 119 5.09 -0.94 19.67
N PRO A 120 5.12 -0.46 20.95
CA PRO A 120 4.35 0.73 21.31
C PRO A 120 5.00 2.06 20.93
N ILE A 121 6.31 2.13 20.73
CA ILE A 121 7.05 3.39 20.47
C ILE A 121 7.85 3.31 19.18
N TYR A 122 8.88 2.48 19.14
CA TYR A 122 9.71 2.21 17.97
C TYR A 122 9.18 0.95 17.27
N SER A 123 9.27 0.90 15.94
CA SER A 123 8.71 -0.21 15.15
C SER A 123 7.23 -0.47 15.44
N LYS A 124 6.45 0.58 15.55
CA LYS A 124 4.99 0.47 15.52
C LYS A 124 4.57 -0.16 14.20
N LEU A 125 3.66 -1.12 14.23
CA LEU A 125 3.23 -1.81 13.02
C LEU A 125 2.60 -0.86 11.98
N ASP A 126 1.79 0.10 12.43
CA ASP A 126 1.21 1.13 11.57
C ASP A 126 2.28 2.05 10.94
N MET A 127 3.30 2.44 11.73
CA MET A 127 4.40 3.25 11.25
C MET A 127 5.20 2.51 10.15
N ASP A 128 5.59 1.27 10.38
CA ASP A 128 6.40 0.50 9.44
C ASP A 128 5.61 0.15 8.17
N LEU A 129 4.32 -0.16 8.30
CA LEU A 129 3.42 -0.33 7.16
C LEU A 129 3.28 0.97 6.35
N ALA A 130 3.08 2.11 7.02
CA ALA A 130 2.98 3.40 6.36
C ALA A 130 4.29 3.76 5.64
N ALA A 131 5.44 3.55 6.29
CA ALA A 131 6.77 3.78 5.70
C ALA A 131 7.00 2.88 4.47
N ALA A 132 6.63 1.60 4.56
CA ALA A 132 6.74 0.65 3.47
C ALA A 132 5.90 1.07 2.26
N MET A 133 4.62 1.44 2.47
CA MET A 133 3.74 1.91 1.39
C MET A 133 4.20 3.26 0.82
N MET A 134 4.63 4.21 1.67
CA MET A 134 5.16 5.51 1.23
C MET A 134 6.45 5.36 0.42
N SER A 135 7.22 4.29 0.63
CA SER A 135 8.43 4.00 -0.13
C SER A 135 8.17 3.54 -1.58
N ILE A 136 6.93 3.16 -1.90
CA ILE A 136 6.53 2.78 -3.26
C ILE A 136 6.56 4.02 -4.17
N ASN A 137 7.15 3.88 -5.35
CA ASN A 137 7.24 4.97 -6.32
C ASN A 137 5.86 5.58 -6.62
N ALA A 138 5.80 6.91 -6.65
CA ALA A 138 4.60 7.72 -6.91
C ALA A 138 3.55 7.73 -5.79
N VAL A 139 3.72 7.04 -4.68
CA VAL A 139 2.85 7.16 -3.50
C VAL A 139 3.03 8.56 -2.86
N LYS A 140 1.92 9.17 -2.44
CA LYS A 140 1.87 10.52 -1.87
C LYS A 140 1.03 10.64 -0.59
N GLY A 141 0.35 9.59 -0.19
CA GLY A 141 -0.43 9.55 1.03
C GLY A 141 -0.71 8.11 1.43
N VAL A 142 -0.80 7.87 2.73
CA VAL A 142 -1.12 6.56 3.31
C VAL A 142 -2.11 6.77 4.44
N ASN A 143 -3.13 5.92 4.52
CA ASN A 143 -4.12 5.87 5.58
C ASN A 143 -4.14 4.47 6.19
N ILE A 144 -4.29 4.40 7.51
CA ILE A 144 -4.52 3.18 8.28
C ILE A 144 -5.95 3.23 8.84
N GLY A 145 -6.75 2.18 8.63
CA GLY A 145 -8.15 2.17 9.05
C GLY A 145 -8.95 3.32 8.44
N SER A 146 -9.62 4.11 9.27
CA SER A 146 -10.35 5.33 8.85
C SER A 146 -9.43 6.45 8.38
N GLY A 147 -8.12 6.39 8.70
CA GLY A 147 -7.12 7.34 8.22
C GLY A 147 -7.47 8.80 8.51
N MET A 148 -7.45 9.64 7.48
CA MET A 148 -7.74 11.07 7.62
C MET A 148 -9.18 11.36 8.04
N ASP A 149 -10.13 10.48 7.72
CA ASP A 149 -11.55 10.65 8.08
C ASP A 149 -11.76 10.56 9.61
N SER A 150 -10.85 9.90 10.35
CA SER A 150 -10.91 9.83 11.82
C SER A 150 -10.89 11.20 12.49
N ALA A 151 -10.31 12.23 11.83
CA ALA A 151 -10.29 13.59 12.35
C ALA A 151 -11.68 14.26 12.38
N MET A 152 -12.65 13.71 11.64
CA MET A 152 -14.03 14.20 11.59
C MET A 152 -14.97 13.45 12.55
N LEU A 153 -14.49 12.39 13.19
CA LEU A 153 -15.28 11.54 14.09
C LEU A 153 -15.13 12.02 15.53
N THR A 154 -16.19 11.82 16.31
CA THR A 154 -16.12 11.93 17.79
C THR A 154 -15.38 10.73 18.37
N GLY A 155 -15.01 10.79 19.66
CA GLY A 155 -14.36 9.67 20.35
C GLY A 155 -15.22 8.41 20.34
N GLU A 156 -16.53 8.55 20.52
CA GLU A 156 -17.50 7.46 20.51
C GLU A 156 -17.63 6.83 19.12
N GLU A 157 -17.70 7.65 18.06
CA GLU A 157 -17.82 7.18 16.67
C GLU A 157 -16.55 6.45 16.20
N ASN A 158 -15.38 6.95 16.61
CA ASN A 158 -14.09 6.36 16.25
C ASN A 158 -13.71 5.14 17.10
N SER A 159 -14.37 4.94 18.27
CA SER A 159 -14.04 3.85 19.17
C SER A 159 -14.40 2.49 18.61
N ASP A 160 -13.42 1.58 18.55
CA ASP A 160 -13.63 0.16 18.22
C ASP A 160 -13.98 -0.60 19.50
N GLU A 161 -15.27 -0.60 19.89
CA GLU A 161 -15.73 -1.26 21.12
C GLU A 161 -15.40 -2.75 21.13
N ILE A 162 -14.81 -3.20 22.24
CA ILE A 162 -14.36 -4.58 22.45
C ILE A 162 -15.44 -5.35 23.20
N LEU A 163 -15.83 -6.50 22.68
CA LEU A 163 -16.87 -7.36 23.24
C LEU A 163 -16.33 -8.77 23.48
N GLN A 164 -16.71 -9.33 24.62
CA GLN A 164 -16.48 -10.74 24.92
C GLN A 164 -17.74 -11.55 24.65
N ARG A 165 -17.68 -12.49 23.70
CA ARG A 165 -18.79 -13.38 23.37
C ARG A 165 -18.33 -14.84 23.36
N LYS A 166 -18.93 -15.67 24.22
CA LYS A 166 -18.62 -17.12 24.30
C LYS A 166 -17.13 -17.41 24.40
N GLY A 167 -16.39 -16.67 25.22
CA GLY A 167 -14.95 -16.85 25.42
C GLY A 167 -14.08 -16.30 24.28
N LYS A 168 -14.66 -15.60 23.30
CA LYS A 168 -13.91 -15.00 22.19
C LYS A 168 -14.06 -13.47 22.21
N THR A 169 -12.94 -12.78 22.08
CA THR A 169 -12.89 -11.34 21.91
C THR A 169 -13.32 -10.98 20.47
N SER A 170 -14.16 -9.98 20.35
CA SER A 170 -14.61 -9.42 19.06
C SER A 170 -14.72 -7.90 19.15
N PHE A 171 -14.70 -7.24 18.02
CA PHE A 171 -14.81 -5.79 17.91
C PHE A 171 -16.09 -5.45 17.14
N LYS A 172 -16.74 -4.33 17.49
CA LYS A 172 -17.92 -3.85 16.77
C LYS A 172 -17.58 -3.19 15.44
N SER A 173 -16.41 -2.54 15.37
CA SER A 173 -15.91 -1.79 14.22
C SER A 173 -14.41 -2.06 14.02
N ASN A 174 -13.81 -1.44 13.03
CA ASN A 174 -12.38 -1.53 12.74
C ASN A 174 -11.86 -0.19 12.20
N ASN A 175 -12.17 0.89 12.91
CA ASN A 175 -11.73 2.24 12.57
C ASN A 175 -10.22 2.40 12.68
N ALA A 176 -9.62 1.73 13.65
CA ALA A 176 -8.16 1.69 13.83
C ALA A 176 -7.43 0.84 12.78
N GLY A 177 -8.16 0.14 11.89
CA GLY A 177 -7.56 -0.66 10.82
C GLY A 177 -6.75 -1.86 11.31
N GLY A 178 -7.16 -2.49 12.41
CA GLY A 178 -6.54 -3.70 12.96
C GLY A 178 -5.29 -3.46 13.79
N ILE A 179 -4.96 -2.20 14.13
CA ILE A 179 -3.77 -1.81 14.88
C ILE A 179 -4.14 -0.81 15.96
N LEU A 180 -3.85 -1.13 17.22
CA LEU A 180 -4.04 -0.26 18.36
C LEU A 180 -2.73 -0.11 19.13
N GLY A 181 -2.35 1.12 19.44
CA GLY A 181 -1.09 1.41 20.14
C GLY A 181 0.17 0.94 19.40
N GLY A 182 0.10 0.78 18.06
CA GLY A 182 1.19 0.28 17.25
C GLY A 182 1.27 -1.26 17.17
N ILE A 183 0.27 -1.97 17.72
CA ILE A 183 0.26 -3.43 17.86
C ILE A 183 -0.99 -4.00 17.19
N SER A 184 -0.86 -5.13 16.48
CA SER A 184 -1.98 -5.80 15.81
C SER A 184 -3.01 -6.33 16.80
N THR A 185 -4.30 -6.15 16.49
CA THR A 185 -5.44 -6.56 17.32
C THR A 185 -5.99 -7.95 16.97
N GLY A 186 -5.46 -8.58 15.92
CA GLY A 186 -6.04 -9.80 15.34
C GLY A 186 -7.21 -9.54 14.37
N GLN A 187 -7.70 -8.30 14.25
CA GLN A 187 -8.64 -7.89 13.22
C GLN A 187 -7.95 -7.81 11.84
N GLU A 188 -8.76 -7.61 10.79
CA GLU A 188 -8.22 -7.31 9.46
C GLU A 188 -7.40 -6.02 9.52
N ILE A 189 -6.13 -6.09 9.08
CA ILE A 189 -5.32 -4.89 8.88
C ILE A 189 -5.74 -4.25 7.58
N LYS A 190 -6.11 -2.96 7.65
CA LYS A 190 -6.60 -2.18 6.52
C LYS A 190 -5.72 -0.96 6.31
N ILE A 191 -5.07 -0.91 5.14
CA ILE A 191 -4.22 0.21 4.74
C ILE A 191 -4.58 0.66 3.33
N SER A 192 -4.69 1.96 3.10
CA SER A 192 -4.85 2.51 1.77
C SER A 192 -3.76 3.53 1.45
N PHE A 193 -3.43 3.67 0.17
CA PHE A 193 -2.43 4.63 -0.27
C PHE A 193 -2.77 5.24 -1.63
N ALA A 194 -2.43 6.53 -1.77
CA ALA A 194 -2.68 7.31 -2.97
C ALA A 194 -1.45 7.33 -3.88
N VAL A 195 -1.64 6.89 -5.13
CA VAL A 195 -0.62 6.93 -6.18
C VAL A 195 -0.92 8.10 -7.11
N LYS A 196 0.03 9.05 -7.22
CA LYS A 196 -0.12 10.20 -8.10
C LYS A 196 -0.09 9.80 -9.58
N PRO A 197 -0.67 10.60 -10.49
CA PRO A 197 -0.53 10.41 -11.92
C PRO A 197 0.94 10.38 -12.36
N THR A 198 1.28 9.57 -13.36
CA THR A 198 2.63 9.60 -13.93
C THR A 198 2.90 10.94 -14.58
N SER A 199 4.11 11.45 -14.39
CA SER A 199 4.53 12.73 -15.00
C SER A 199 5.06 12.54 -16.44
N SER A 200 5.30 11.30 -16.87
CA SER A 200 5.71 10.97 -18.23
C SER A 200 4.49 10.86 -19.13
N ILE A 201 4.09 11.99 -19.74
CA ILE A 201 2.90 12.11 -20.59
C ILE A 201 3.25 12.71 -21.95
N LEU A 202 2.38 12.49 -22.94
CA LEU A 202 2.54 13.01 -24.29
C LEU A 202 2.30 14.51 -24.39
N SER A 203 1.47 15.07 -23.51
CA SER A 203 1.18 16.50 -23.47
C SER A 203 2.45 17.30 -23.13
N SER A 204 2.71 18.37 -23.89
CA SER A 204 3.86 19.24 -23.67
C SER A 204 3.80 19.93 -22.31
N ARG A 205 4.93 20.00 -21.60
CA ARG A 205 5.05 20.62 -20.28
C ARG A 205 6.24 21.57 -20.22
N LYS A 206 6.09 22.67 -19.49
CA LYS A 206 7.20 23.60 -19.22
C LYS A 206 8.20 22.93 -18.27
N THR A 207 9.48 23.13 -18.52
CA THR A 207 10.58 22.62 -17.72
C THR A 207 11.82 23.51 -17.91
N ILE A 208 12.94 23.10 -17.38
CA ILE A 208 14.26 23.72 -17.63
C ILE A 208 15.20 22.71 -18.27
N ASP A 209 16.14 23.18 -19.06
CA ASP A 209 17.24 22.38 -19.58
C ASP A 209 18.35 22.17 -18.52
N LYS A 210 19.42 21.45 -18.87
CA LYS A 210 20.57 21.21 -17.98
C LYS A 210 21.34 22.47 -17.60
N PHE A 211 21.15 23.56 -18.32
CA PHE A 211 21.76 24.87 -18.06
C PHE A 211 20.84 25.82 -17.28
N GLY A 212 19.65 25.38 -16.89
CA GLY A 212 18.66 26.17 -16.15
C GLY A 212 17.79 27.08 -17.03
N LYS A 213 17.83 26.95 -18.35
CA LYS A 213 16.99 27.75 -19.26
C LYS A 213 15.59 27.13 -19.41
N ASN A 214 14.57 27.99 -19.44
CA ASN A 214 13.20 27.55 -19.68
C ASN A 214 13.04 26.86 -21.04
N THR A 215 12.39 25.72 -21.04
CA THR A 215 12.10 24.92 -22.24
C THR A 215 10.79 24.16 -22.09
N THR A 216 10.44 23.36 -23.06
CA THR A 216 9.29 22.44 -23.00
C THR A 216 9.73 21.01 -23.26
N ILE A 217 9.03 20.07 -22.66
CA ILE A 217 9.25 18.64 -22.86
C ILE A 217 7.93 17.91 -23.13
N SER A 218 7.99 16.95 -24.04
CA SER A 218 6.96 15.95 -24.27
C SER A 218 7.63 14.60 -24.26
N VAL A 219 7.19 13.71 -23.37
CA VAL A 219 7.82 12.40 -23.21
C VAL A 219 7.18 11.41 -24.19
N LYS A 220 7.90 11.11 -25.27
CA LYS A 220 7.50 10.09 -26.25
C LYS A 220 7.76 8.70 -25.70
N GLY A 221 6.83 7.77 -25.91
CA GLY A 221 6.97 6.38 -25.48
C GLY A 221 5.63 5.78 -25.05
N ARG A 222 5.68 4.49 -24.69
CA ARG A 222 4.51 3.78 -24.14
C ARG A 222 4.49 3.96 -22.62
N HIS A 223 3.53 4.75 -22.14
CA HIS A 223 3.30 4.97 -20.72
C HIS A 223 1.93 4.44 -20.31
N ASP A 224 1.85 3.85 -19.12
CA ASP A 224 0.56 3.45 -18.56
C ASP A 224 -0.24 4.72 -18.18
N PRO A 225 -1.51 4.80 -18.57
CA PRO A 225 -2.36 5.93 -18.22
C PRO A 225 -2.64 6.02 -16.71
N CYS A 226 -2.49 4.89 -15.99
CA CYS A 226 -2.57 4.84 -14.52
C CYS A 226 -1.59 3.80 -13.97
N VAL A 227 -0.54 4.25 -13.30
CA VAL A 227 0.46 3.36 -12.68
C VAL A 227 -0.06 2.73 -11.38
N GLY A 228 -1.13 3.28 -10.78
CA GLY A 228 -1.73 2.77 -9.56
C GLY A 228 -2.25 1.34 -9.69
N ILE A 229 -2.72 0.94 -10.87
CA ILE A 229 -3.16 -0.45 -11.13
C ILE A 229 -2.01 -1.43 -10.87
N ARG A 230 -0.79 -1.08 -11.26
CA ARG A 230 0.40 -1.90 -11.04
C ARG A 230 0.92 -1.85 -9.60
N ALA A 231 0.48 -0.88 -8.81
CA ALA A 231 0.87 -0.75 -7.42
C ALA A 231 0.18 -1.79 -6.50
N VAL A 232 -0.88 -2.43 -6.96
CA VAL A 232 -1.62 -3.45 -6.18
C VAL A 232 -0.70 -4.59 -5.73
N PRO A 233 -0.05 -5.37 -6.64
CA PRO A 233 0.84 -6.45 -6.23
C PRO A 233 2.06 -5.96 -5.45
N ILE A 234 2.48 -4.72 -5.65
CA ILE A 234 3.59 -4.12 -4.89
C ILE A 234 3.17 -3.87 -3.45
N GLY A 235 1.97 -3.30 -3.23
CA GLY A 235 1.40 -3.08 -1.91
C GLY A 235 1.19 -4.40 -1.14
N GLU A 236 0.67 -5.44 -1.81
CA GLU A 236 0.57 -6.77 -1.22
C GLU A 236 1.93 -7.32 -0.79
N ALA A 237 2.94 -7.17 -1.64
CA ALA A 237 4.30 -7.62 -1.36
C ALA A 237 4.92 -6.90 -0.15
N MET A 238 4.76 -5.57 -0.08
CA MET A 238 5.24 -4.78 1.06
C MET A 238 4.51 -5.13 2.36
N MET A 239 3.19 -5.38 2.30
CA MET A 239 2.42 -5.90 3.43
C MET A 239 3.00 -7.23 3.93
N HIS A 240 3.30 -8.19 3.03
CA HIS A 240 3.90 -9.47 3.40
C HIS A 240 5.27 -9.29 4.06
N CYS A 241 6.13 -8.43 3.52
CA CYS A 241 7.47 -8.19 4.06
C CYS A 241 7.40 -7.61 5.48
N VAL A 242 6.58 -6.58 5.70
CA VAL A 242 6.45 -5.94 7.02
C VAL A 242 5.85 -6.90 8.06
N ILE A 243 4.77 -7.61 7.70
CA ILE A 243 4.16 -8.57 8.63
C ILE A 243 5.14 -9.71 8.98
N LEU A 244 5.94 -10.17 8.01
CA LEU A 244 6.95 -11.20 8.30
C LEU A 244 8.03 -10.68 9.25
N ASP A 245 8.51 -9.47 9.04
CA ASP A 245 9.54 -8.85 9.89
C ASP A 245 9.04 -8.73 11.34
N HIS A 246 7.85 -8.16 11.54
CA HIS A 246 7.23 -8.09 12.87
C HIS A 246 6.94 -9.45 13.49
N TYR A 247 6.57 -10.45 12.69
CA TYR A 247 6.38 -11.81 13.16
C TYR A 247 7.68 -12.41 13.69
N LEU A 248 8.79 -12.24 12.95
CA LEU A 248 10.10 -12.73 13.36
C LEU A 248 10.60 -12.01 14.62
N MET A 249 10.47 -10.70 14.68
CA MET A 249 10.81 -9.91 15.88
C MET A 249 10.02 -10.38 17.11
N ASN A 250 8.71 -10.57 16.97
CA ASN A 250 7.86 -11.05 18.07
C ASN A 250 8.26 -12.46 18.55
N THR A 251 8.61 -13.34 17.62
CA THR A 251 9.08 -14.69 17.96
C THR A 251 10.38 -14.65 18.77
N CYS A 252 11.31 -13.76 18.42
CA CYS A 252 12.55 -13.59 19.18
C CYS A 252 12.29 -13.06 20.60
N LEU A 253 11.37 -12.11 20.76
CA LEU A 253 11.00 -11.55 22.07
C LEU A 253 10.39 -12.62 22.99
N LEU A 254 9.49 -13.45 22.47
CA LEU A 254 8.87 -14.54 23.24
C LEU A 254 9.91 -15.60 23.66
N TYR A 255 10.82 -15.98 22.75
CA TYR A 255 11.88 -16.92 23.06
C TYR A 255 12.81 -16.44 24.19
N THR A 256 13.18 -15.15 24.20
CA THR A 256 14.02 -14.58 25.25
C THR A 256 13.29 -14.49 26.60
N SER A 257 11.99 -14.27 26.63
CA SER A 257 11.15 -14.31 27.84
C SER A 257 11.15 -15.71 28.46
N ASP A 258 10.88 -16.75 27.65
CA ASP A 258 10.85 -18.13 28.12
C ASP A 258 12.20 -18.59 28.66
N ALA A 259 13.31 -18.21 28.00
CA ALA A 259 14.67 -18.53 28.44
C ALA A 259 15.06 -17.82 29.75
N ALA A 260 14.46 -16.64 30.05
CA ALA A 260 14.66 -15.95 31.33
C ALA A 260 13.90 -16.66 32.46
N ASP A 261 12.67 -17.12 32.21
CA ASP A 261 11.85 -17.85 33.18
C ASP A 261 12.46 -19.22 33.55
N ASP A 262 13.05 -19.94 32.60
CA ASP A 262 13.75 -21.22 32.86
C ASP A 262 15.00 -21.08 33.72
N ARG A 263 15.62 -19.89 33.76
CA ARG A 263 16.76 -19.61 34.66
C ARG A 263 16.33 -19.23 36.10
N MET A 264 15.06 -18.92 36.28
CA MET A 264 14.48 -18.56 37.59
C MET A 264 13.82 -19.76 38.29
N ARG A 265 13.72 -20.90 37.62
CA ARG A 265 13.29 -22.19 38.17
C ARG A 265 14.49 -23.06 38.50
#